data_1c4d968dd74b1aff9b6a708031a4d492
#
_entry.id   1c4d968dd74b1aff9b6a708031a4d492
#
_cell.length_a   1.000
_cell.length_b   1.000
_cell.length_c   1.000
_cell.angle_alpha   90.00
_cell.angle_beta   90.00
_cell.angle_gamma   90.00
#
_symmetry.space_group_name_H-M   'P 1'
#
loop_
_entity.id
_entity.type
_entity.pdbx_description
1 polymer ?
#
loop_
_entity_poly.entity_id
_entity_poly.type
_entity_poly.pdbx_seq_one_letter_code
_entity_poly.pdbx_strand_id
1 'polypeptide(L)'
;MTSLKLLAAASATCVIAALCPALTYAHEKPEKPAAQEQAVEHDDAGIKLTERQVAAGNFGVQEARSGLLSKRIVVPGAIVPSGDRIAKVAVRLLGTVAEVRKRLGDTVREGDVLAIIESREVADAKSQYLGARVAFDIQDTLFTRSKSLFESKVSSENDFLRAKTAFEDVRIRYDVARQKLFALGLTSDQIAALPQQPVESLRLQELRAPMSGRIAERRVDLGSLVGREGQESELFVIVDSSVVWAELALASADLAAVSEGQKITIGIGPETDPLPANIMFVSPLLDKDTRLARVVASVDNPAHVLRPGMFVTAEIPFQQVKADVVVPKTAVQSIEGRSAVFIRTSTGFEPRKIVTGREDSRSFEVTSGLDAGDPIATSNTFVLKADLGRGEASHAH
;
A
#
# COMPACT_ATOMS: atom_id res chain seq x y z
N MET A 1 17.29 -42.86 -39.25
CA MET A 1 18.57 -43.58 -39.24
C MET A 1 19.05 -43.60 -37.80
N THR A 2 19.00 -44.82 -37.27
CA THR A 2 19.88 -45.49 -36.28
C THR A 2 19.88 -44.94 -34.87
N SER A 3 19.30 -45.61 -33.96
CA SER A 3 19.51 -46.87 -33.16
C SER A 3 19.78 -46.47 -31.73
N LEU A 4 18.88 -46.76 -30.75
CA LEU A 4 18.75 -48.03 -30.03
C LEU A 4 20.02 -48.49 -29.27
N LYS A 5 20.01 -48.39 -27.93
CA LYS A 5 20.50 -49.47 -27.07
C LYS A 5 19.94 -49.40 -25.64
N LEU A 6 19.13 -50.36 -25.36
CA LEU A 6 18.71 -51.00 -24.14
C LEU A 6 19.93 -51.54 -23.34
N LEU A 7 19.95 -51.44 -22.03
CA LEU A 7 20.61 -52.45 -21.18
C LEU A 7 19.85 -52.61 -19.86
N ALA A 8 19.32 -53.80 -19.68
CA ALA A 8 18.74 -54.36 -18.48
C ALA A 8 19.80 -55.19 -17.74
N ALA A 9 19.79 -55.22 -16.41
CA ALA A 9 20.30 -56.29 -15.55
C ALA A 9 19.66 -56.07 -14.20
N ALA A 10 18.69 -56.85 -13.73
CA ALA A 10 18.69 -58.22 -13.22
C ALA A 10 19.29 -58.32 -11.79
N SER A 11 18.37 -58.48 -10.86
CA SER A 11 18.26 -59.44 -9.73
C SER A 11 19.44 -59.72 -8.83
N ALA A 12 19.18 -59.63 -7.48
CA ALA A 12 19.55 -60.68 -6.52
C ALA A 12 18.70 -60.56 -5.25
N THR A 13 17.84 -61.55 -5.12
CA THR A 13 17.09 -61.93 -3.93
C THR A 13 18.04 -62.58 -2.94
N CYS A 14 18.05 -62.18 -1.66
CA CYS A 14 18.66 -62.96 -0.60
C CYS A 14 17.67 -63.06 0.56
N VAL A 15 17.06 -64.24 0.67
CA VAL A 15 16.22 -64.68 1.81
C VAL A 15 17.18 -65.27 2.84
N ILE A 16 17.20 -64.69 4.04
CA ILE A 16 17.79 -65.37 5.23
C ILE A 16 16.67 -65.46 6.26
N ALA A 17 16.20 -66.71 6.43
CA ALA A 17 15.37 -67.12 7.55
C ALA A 17 16.28 -67.36 8.77
N ALA A 18 16.02 -66.66 9.88
CA ALA A 18 16.61 -67.02 11.17
C ALA A 18 15.50 -67.18 12.20
N LEU A 19 15.40 -68.32 12.71
CA LEU A 19 14.60 -68.78 13.87
C LEU A 19 14.83 -67.88 15.06
N CYS A 20 13.76 -67.50 15.75
CA CYS A 20 13.79 -66.89 17.07
C CYS A 20 12.95 -67.75 18.04
N PRO A 21 13.45 -68.15 19.17
CA PRO A 21 12.64 -68.86 20.15
C PRO A 21 11.78 -67.89 20.96
N ALA A 22 10.59 -68.35 21.27
CA ALA A 22 9.60 -67.64 22.08
C ALA A 22 10.09 -67.56 23.55
N LEU A 23 10.22 -66.34 24.06
CA LEU A 23 10.27 -66.04 25.49
C LEU A 23 8.94 -65.37 25.87
N THR A 24 8.20 -66.17 26.68
CA THR A 24 6.99 -65.66 27.36
C THR A 24 7.42 -64.69 28.46
N TYR A 25 7.07 -63.43 28.28
CA TYR A 25 7.14 -62.37 29.31
C TYR A 25 5.77 -62.13 29.89
N ALA A 26 5.66 -62.36 31.22
CA ALA A 26 4.47 -62.10 32.01
C ALA A 26 4.08 -60.61 31.95
N HIS A 27 2.78 -60.38 31.82
CA HIS A 27 2.16 -59.08 31.80
C HIS A 27 2.08 -58.52 33.23
N GLU A 28 3.02 -57.67 33.59
CA GLU A 28 2.99 -56.90 34.84
C GLU A 28 2.45 -55.53 34.52
N LYS A 29 1.31 -55.22 35.13
CA LYS A 29 0.55 -53.95 34.98
C LYS A 29 1.34 -52.87 35.66
N PRO A 30 1.75 -51.77 34.99
CA PRO A 30 2.39 -50.67 35.69
C PRO A 30 1.39 -49.93 36.57
N GLU A 31 1.65 -49.94 37.86
CA GLU A 31 1.02 -49.07 38.86
C GLU A 31 1.29 -47.60 38.49
N LYS A 32 0.21 -46.82 38.52
CA LYS A 32 0.20 -45.37 38.33
C LYS A 32 0.95 -44.75 39.52
N PRO A 33 2.01 -43.95 39.30
CA PRO A 33 2.59 -43.22 40.42
C PRO A 33 1.58 -42.19 40.92
N ALA A 34 1.31 -42.23 42.20
CA ALA A 34 0.52 -41.23 42.91
C ALA A 34 1.14 -39.85 42.65
N ALA A 35 0.30 -38.92 42.16
CA ALA A 35 0.63 -37.52 42.09
C ALA A 35 0.90 -37.02 43.51
N GLN A 36 2.15 -36.79 43.82
CA GLN A 36 2.50 -35.96 44.98
C GLN A 36 2.03 -34.54 44.66
N GLU A 37 0.97 -34.13 45.32
CA GLU A 37 0.66 -32.71 45.55
C GLU A 37 1.87 -32.09 46.23
N GLN A 38 2.74 -31.48 45.45
CA GLN A 38 3.73 -30.56 46.00
C GLN A 38 2.93 -29.32 46.42
N ALA A 39 2.73 -29.23 47.73
CA ALA A 39 2.31 -27.98 48.37
C ALA A 39 3.26 -26.87 47.90
N VAL A 40 2.69 -25.89 47.24
CA VAL A 40 3.41 -24.65 46.86
C VAL A 40 3.73 -23.96 48.17
N GLU A 41 4.97 -24.08 48.66
CA GLU A 41 5.47 -23.19 49.70
C GLU A 41 5.32 -21.76 49.24
N HIS A 42 4.39 -21.04 49.86
CA HIS A 42 4.30 -19.60 49.77
C HIS A 42 5.52 -19.00 50.50
N ASP A 43 6.56 -18.70 49.72
CA ASP A 43 7.68 -17.90 50.19
C ASP A 43 7.15 -16.48 50.43
N ASP A 44 7.05 -16.07 51.70
CA ASP A 44 6.40 -14.86 52.20
C ASP A 44 7.28 -13.60 51.97
N ALA A 45 7.87 -13.48 50.79
CA ALA A 45 8.74 -12.39 50.38
C ALA A 45 7.91 -11.21 49.75
N GLY A 46 6.87 -10.79 50.42
CA GLY A 46 6.03 -9.62 50.00
C GLY A 46 6.71 -8.28 50.22
N ILE A 47 6.57 -7.35 49.29
CA ILE A 47 7.00 -5.95 49.45
C ILE A 47 5.91 -5.22 50.20
N LYS A 48 6.18 -4.95 51.49
CA LYS A 48 5.26 -4.17 52.33
C LYS A 48 5.43 -2.68 52.04
N LEU A 49 4.41 -2.07 51.45
CA LEU A 49 4.37 -0.63 51.12
C LEU A 49 3.21 0.01 51.84
N THR A 50 3.47 1.16 52.46
CA THR A 50 2.42 2.01 53.02
C THR A 50 1.55 2.59 51.90
N GLU A 51 0.29 2.94 52.16
CA GLU A 51 -0.60 3.56 51.16
C GLU A 51 0.01 4.80 50.53
N ARG A 52 0.79 5.59 51.31
CA ARG A 52 1.51 6.77 50.78
C ARG A 52 2.60 6.40 49.78
N GLN A 53 3.33 5.30 50.02
CA GLN A 53 4.36 4.83 49.11
C GLN A 53 3.75 4.23 47.83
N VAL A 54 2.64 3.55 47.93
CA VAL A 54 1.87 3.05 46.80
C VAL A 54 1.38 4.20 45.93
N ALA A 55 0.81 5.25 46.55
CA ALA A 55 0.35 6.42 45.82
C ALA A 55 1.51 7.20 45.17
N ALA A 56 2.64 7.32 45.89
CA ALA A 56 3.84 8.01 45.36
C ALA A 56 4.50 7.23 44.23
N GLY A 57 4.44 5.89 44.25
CA GLY A 57 5.02 5.03 43.22
C GLY A 57 4.27 4.98 41.89
N ASN A 58 3.06 5.57 41.85
CA ASN A 58 2.20 5.61 40.66
C ASN A 58 2.08 4.26 39.92
N PHE A 59 1.85 3.19 40.74
CA PHE A 59 1.70 1.85 40.21
C PHE A 59 0.31 1.69 39.57
N GLY A 60 0.26 1.46 38.25
CA GLY A 60 -0.98 1.07 37.58
C GLY A 60 -1.34 -0.35 38.00
N VAL A 61 -2.56 -0.56 38.49
CA VAL A 61 -3.08 -1.91 38.81
C VAL A 61 -4.23 -2.23 37.88
N GLN A 62 -4.17 -3.43 37.31
CA GLN A 62 -5.20 -3.97 36.42
C GLN A 62 -5.47 -5.44 36.77
N GLU A 63 -6.72 -5.88 36.68
CA GLU A 63 -7.05 -7.27 36.82
C GLU A 63 -6.56 -8.08 35.61
N ALA A 64 -5.97 -9.23 35.86
CA ALA A 64 -5.66 -10.21 34.84
C ALA A 64 -6.96 -10.75 34.25
N ARG A 65 -7.11 -10.72 32.94
CA ARG A 65 -8.37 -11.09 32.27
C ARG A 65 -8.11 -11.99 31.08
N SER A 66 -9.13 -12.77 30.70
CA SER A 66 -9.10 -13.45 29.41
C SER A 66 -9.03 -12.44 28.29
N GLY A 67 -8.27 -12.74 27.24
CA GLY A 67 -8.05 -11.84 26.11
C GLY A 67 -7.78 -12.58 24.82
N LEU A 68 -7.63 -11.79 23.74
CA LEU A 68 -7.25 -12.29 22.43
C LEU A 68 -5.80 -11.90 22.17
N LEU A 69 -4.95 -12.88 21.93
CA LEU A 69 -3.59 -12.67 21.42
C LEU A 69 -3.63 -12.68 19.90
N SER A 70 -3.09 -11.63 19.29
CA SER A 70 -3.02 -11.53 17.83
C SER A 70 -1.65 -11.93 17.33
N LYS A 71 -1.55 -13.07 16.65
CA LYS A 71 -0.34 -13.39 15.88
C LYS A 71 -0.24 -12.43 14.69
N ARG A 72 0.96 -11.91 14.46
CA ARG A 72 1.25 -10.97 13.37
C ARG A 72 2.40 -11.48 12.53
N ILE A 73 2.31 -11.27 11.25
CA ILE A 73 3.41 -11.44 10.31
C ILE A 73 4.04 -10.08 10.12
N VAL A 74 5.35 -10.01 10.25
CA VAL A 74 6.14 -8.79 10.02
C VAL A 74 6.76 -8.88 8.63
N VAL A 75 6.38 -7.96 7.74
CA VAL A 75 6.75 -7.98 6.33
C VAL A 75 7.48 -6.69 5.97
N PRO A 76 8.68 -6.76 5.40
CA PRO A 76 9.36 -5.57 4.87
C PRO A 76 8.70 -5.10 3.57
N GLY A 77 8.81 -3.81 3.31
CA GLY A 77 8.30 -3.21 2.10
C GLY A 77 8.87 -1.84 1.82
N ALA A 78 8.37 -1.22 0.76
CA ALA A 78 8.71 0.13 0.36
C ALA A 78 7.47 0.93 -0.02
N ILE A 79 7.50 2.22 0.25
CA ILE A 79 6.47 3.15 -0.21
C ILE A 79 6.70 3.45 -1.68
N VAL A 80 5.65 3.35 -2.47
CA VAL A 80 5.62 3.72 -3.88
C VAL A 80 4.49 4.72 -4.14
N PRO A 81 4.55 5.52 -5.22
CA PRO A 81 3.41 6.35 -5.59
C PRO A 81 2.19 5.47 -5.87
N SER A 82 1.01 5.93 -5.51
CA SER A 82 -0.23 5.29 -5.96
C SER A 82 -0.31 5.35 -7.49
N GLY A 83 -0.50 4.20 -8.16
CA GLY A 83 -0.61 4.13 -9.61
C GLY A 83 -1.72 5.00 -10.19
N ASP A 84 -2.79 5.24 -9.40
CA ASP A 84 -3.91 6.07 -9.77
C ASP A 84 -3.67 7.57 -9.49
N ARG A 85 -2.55 7.91 -8.83
CA ARG A 85 -2.20 9.28 -8.39
C ARG A 85 -0.84 9.74 -8.89
N ILE A 86 -0.41 9.19 -10.01
CA ILE A 86 0.78 9.61 -10.74
C ILE A 86 0.40 9.89 -12.19
N ALA A 87 0.79 11.04 -12.71
CA ALA A 87 0.62 11.38 -14.11
C ALA A 87 1.95 11.70 -14.76
N LYS A 88 2.23 11.00 -15.85
CA LYS A 88 3.35 11.26 -16.73
C LYS A 88 2.87 12.11 -17.90
N VAL A 89 3.28 13.37 -17.92
CA VAL A 89 2.84 14.32 -18.94
C VAL A 89 3.82 14.29 -20.10
N ALA A 90 3.40 13.63 -21.16
CA ALA A 90 4.17 13.48 -22.39
C ALA A 90 3.61 14.35 -23.52
N VAL A 91 4.47 14.68 -24.47
CA VAL A 91 4.11 15.42 -25.70
C VAL A 91 4.00 14.45 -26.86
N ARG A 92 2.92 14.63 -27.66
CA ARG A 92 2.62 13.81 -28.85
C ARG A 92 2.91 14.50 -30.18
N LEU A 93 3.45 15.72 -30.12
CA LEU A 93 3.73 16.54 -31.30
C LEU A 93 5.20 16.96 -31.34
N LEU A 94 5.75 17.15 -32.53
CA LEU A 94 7.08 17.69 -32.70
C LEU A 94 7.08 19.20 -32.50
N GLY A 95 7.96 19.70 -31.63
CA GLY A 95 8.04 21.15 -31.38
C GLY A 95 9.22 21.54 -30.51
N THR A 96 9.34 22.83 -30.28
CA THR A 96 10.34 23.44 -29.38
C THR A 96 9.62 24.05 -28.19
N VAL A 97 10.19 23.90 -27.00
CA VAL A 97 9.62 24.50 -25.77
C VAL A 97 9.88 25.99 -25.79
N ALA A 98 8.82 26.76 -25.98
CA ALA A 98 8.84 28.23 -26.02
C ALA A 98 8.82 28.84 -24.61
N GLU A 99 8.15 28.19 -23.66
CA GLU A 99 8.03 28.68 -22.28
C GLU A 99 7.87 27.52 -21.31
N VAL A 100 8.48 27.60 -20.14
CA VAL A 100 8.27 26.68 -19.00
C VAL A 100 7.65 27.47 -17.86
N ARG A 101 6.40 27.20 -17.52
CA ARG A 101 5.62 27.96 -16.52
C ARG A 101 5.69 27.37 -15.12
N LYS A 102 6.02 26.11 -15.01
CA LYS A 102 6.07 25.38 -13.72
C LYS A 102 7.45 24.78 -13.49
N ARG A 103 7.89 24.81 -12.25
CA ARG A 103 9.22 24.34 -11.81
C ARG A 103 9.10 23.01 -11.06
N LEU A 104 10.23 22.34 -10.92
CA LEU A 104 10.33 21.18 -10.03
C LEU A 104 9.91 21.56 -8.61
N GLY A 105 9.01 20.75 -8.03
CA GLY A 105 8.46 20.97 -6.69
C GLY A 105 7.23 21.88 -6.61
N ASP A 106 6.82 22.54 -7.70
CA ASP A 106 5.60 23.35 -7.71
C ASP A 106 4.36 22.48 -7.52
N THR A 107 3.37 23.02 -6.80
CA THR A 107 2.02 22.44 -6.73
C THR A 107 1.20 22.91 -7.93
N VAL A 108 0.50 21.99 -8.57
CA VAL A 108 -0.35 22.26 -9.74
C VAL A 108 -1.77 21.72 -9.49
N ARG A 109 -2.73 22.38 -10.14
CA ARG A 109 -4.11 21.90 -10.23
C ARG A 109 -4.34 21.31 -11.62
N GLU A 110 -5.32 20.44 -11.73
CA GLU A 110 -5.79 19.96 -13.02
C GLU A 110 -6.11 21.15 -13.96
N GLY A 111 -5.61 21.08 -15.20
CA GLY A 111 -5.75 22.13 -16.18
C GLY A 111 -4.69 23.24 -16.15
N ASP A 112 -3.84 23.33 -15.11
CA ASP A 112 -2.75 24.32 -15.05
C ASP A 112 -1.79 24.15 -16.24
N VAL A 113 -1.35 25.27 -16.82
CA VAL A 113 -0.36 25.25 -17.90
C VAL A 113 1.02 25.01 -17.34
N LEU A 114 1.66 23.92 -17.76
CA LEU A 114 3.01 23.50 -17.36
C LEU A 114 4.08 24.13 -18.24
N ALA A 115 3.86 24.07 -19.55
CA ALA A 115 4.76 24.58 -20.57
C ALA A 115 3.97 25.00 -21.82
N ILE A 116 4.59 25.82 -22.67
CA ILE A 116 4.10 26.17 -23.98
C ILE A 116 5.09 25.65 -25.01
N ILE A 117 4.57 24.93 -26.01
CA ILE A 117 5.34 24.32 -27.08
C ILE A 117 5.01 25.00 -28.37
N GLU A 118 6.01 25.42 -29.11
CA GLU A 118 5.91 25.94 -30.47
C GLU A 118 6.02 24.79 -31.45
N SER A 119 4.99 24.55 -32.28
CA SER A 119 4.93 23.47 -33.23
C SER A 119 4.38 23.93 -34.58
N ARG A 120 5.09 23.62 -35.65
CA ARG A 120 4.64 23.84 -37.01
C ARG A 120 3.43 22.97 -37.35
N GLU A 121 3.41 21.74 -36.91
CA GLU A 121 2.30 20.81 -37.15
C GLU A 121 0.99 21.38 -36.54
N VAL A 122 1.05 21.94 -35.34
CA VAL A 122 -0.09 22.59 -34.68
C VAL A 122 -0.54 23.83 -35.46
N ALA A 123 0.41 24.65 -35.91
CA ALA A 123 0.09 25.85 -36.72
C ALA A 123 -0.64 25.47 -38.00
N ASP A 124 -0.14 24.46 -38.71
CA ASP A 124 -0.74 23.98 -39.97
C ASP A 124 -2.15 23.40 -39.72
N ALA A 125 -2.32 22.59 -38.67
CA ALA A 125 -3.63 22.00 -38.33
C ALA A 125 -4.66 23.07 -37.91
N LYS A 126 -4.27 24.04 -37.09
CA LYS A 126 -5.15 25.17 -36.68
C LYS A 126 -5.55 26.02 -37.88
N SER A 127 -4.61 26.32 -38.79
CA SER A 127 -4.89 27.10 -40.01
C SER A 127 -5.83 26.34 -40.95
N GLN A 128 -5.63 25.03 -41.14
CA GLN A 128 -6.53 24.18 -41.92
C GLN A 128 -7.96 24.18 -41.35
N TYR A 129 -8.09 24.05 -40.03
CA TYR A 129 -9.39 24.07 -39.36
C TYR A 129 -10.10 25.42 -39.55
N LEU A 130 -9.39 26.54 -39.36
CA LEU A 130 -9.98 27.91 -39.54
C LEU A 130 -10.47 28.10 -40.97
N GLY A 131 -9.68 27.67 -41.97
CA GLY A 131 -10.10 27.75 -43.38
C GLY A 131 -11.30 26.84 -43.68
N ALA A 132 -11.30 25.62 -43.18
CA ALA A 132 -12.42 24.68 -43.35
C ALA A 132 -13.70 25.18 -42.65
N ARG A 133 -13.58 25.83 -41.49
CA ARG A 133 -14.72 26.40 -40.76
C ARG A 133 -15.37 27.55 -41.56
N VAL A 134 -14.57 28.49 -42.06
CA VAL A 134 -15.11 29.56 -42.88
C VAL A 134 -15.84 29.06 -44.13
N ALA A 135 -15.25 28.07 -44.80
CA ALA A 135 -15.88 27.43 -45.95
C ALA A 135 -17.21 26.75 -45.58
N PHE A 136 -17.24 26.08 -44.41
CA PHE A 136 -18.43 25.41 -43.87
C PHE A 136 -19.55 26.44 -43.59
N ASP A 137 -19.25 27.52 -42.88
CA ASP A 137 -20.22 28.57 -42.51
C ASP A 137 -20.86 29.20 -43.76
N ILE A 138 -20.06 29.45 -44.81
CA ILE A 138 -20.53 29.96 -46.10
C ILE A 138 -21.45 28.95 -46.79
N GLN A 139 -20.99 27.69 -46.88
CA GLN A 139 -21.71 26.67 -47.61
C GLN A 139 -22.99 26.23 -46.89
N ASP A 140 -23.03 26.25 -45.56
CA ASP A 140 -24.23 26.00 -44.74
C ASP A 140 -25.29 27.09 -45.05
N THR A 141 -24.90 28.35 -45.12
CA THR A 141 -25.79 29.47 -45.48
C THR A 141 -26.37 29.29 -46.89
N LEU A 142 -25.53 28.93 -47.88
CA LEU A 142 -25.94 28.66 -49.25
C LEU A 142 -26.88 27.47 -49.38
N PHE A 143 -26.57 26.38 -48.67
CA PHE A 143 -27.39 25.18 -48.66
C PHE A 143 -28.76 25.44 -48.00
N THR A 144 -28.78 26.12 -46.85
CA THR A 144 -30.01 26.51 -46.14
C THR A 144 -30.91 27.37 -47.07
N ARG A 145 -30.33 28.31 -47.79
CA ARG A 145 -31.07 29.12 -48.78
C ARG A 145 -31.61 28.28 -49.93
N SER A 146 -30.77 27.40 -50.52
CA SER A 146 -31.18 26.52 -51.61
C SER A 146 -32.29 25.58 -51.22
N LYS A 147 -32.24 25.04 -49.99
CA LYS A 147 -33.26 24.18 -49.39
C LYS A 147 -34.61 24.92 -49.29
N SER A 148 -34.63 26.13 -48.78
CA SER A 148 -35.84 26.96 -48.68
C SER A 148 -36.48 27.28 -50.01
N LEU A 149 -35.64 27.60 -51.04
CA LEU A 149 -36.14 27.84 -52.40
C LEU A 149 -36.72 26.59 -53.07
N PHE A 150 -36.13 25.42 -52.81
CA PHE A 150 -36.64 24.14 -53.31
C PHE A 150 -37.97 23.76 -52.62
N GLU A 151 -38.07 23.91 -51.33
CA GLU A 151 -39.31 23.68 -50.55
C GLU A 151 -40.45 24.61 -51.02
N SER A 152 -40.11 25.86 -51.40
CA SER A 152 -41.05 26.82 -51.98
C SER A 152 -41.33 26.59 -53.47
N LYS A 153 -40.79 25.51 -54.07
CA LYS A 153 -40.95 25.17 -55.51
C LYS A 153 -40.41 26.25 -56.48
N VAL A 154 -39.43 27.04 -56.03
CA VAL A 154 -38.85 28.15 -56.84
C VAL A 154 -37.59 27.67 -57.57
N SER A 155 -36.86 26.67 -57.03
CA SER A 155 -35.63 26.11 -57.62
C SER A 155 -35.83 24.68 -58.11
N SER A 156 -34.94 24.23 -59.05
CA SER A 156 -34.94 22.85 -59.54
C SER A 156 -34.34 21.85 -58.53
N GLU A 157 -34.77 20.59 -58.60
CA GLU A 157 -34.17 19.53 -57.82
C GLU A 157 -32.65 19.37 -58.07
N ASN A 158 -32.22 19.60 -59.30
CA ASN A 158 -30.81 19.57 -59.66
C ASN A 158 -29.98 20.63 -58.91
N ASP A 159 -30.50 21.84 -58.74
CA ASP A 159 -29.85 22.94 -58.04
C ASP A 159 -29.75 22.61 -56.53
N PHE A 160 -30.83 22.05 -55.94
CA PHE A 160 -30.85 21.61 -54.57
C PHE A 160 -29.82 20.49 -54.32
N LEU A 161 -29.75 19.45 -55.19
CA LEU A 161 -28.79 18.33 -55.10
C LEU A 161 -27.35 18.83 -55.24
N ARG A 162 -27.06 19.78 -56.12
CA ARG A 162 -25.74 20.41 -56.24
C ARG A 162 -25.35 21.14 -54.96
N ALA A 163 -26.25 21.95 -54.39
CA ALA A 163 -25.99 22.66 -53.15
C ALA A 163 -25.79 21.71 -51.98
N LYS A 164 -26.58 20.61 -51.90
CA LYS A 164 -26.42 19.60 -50.90
C LYS A 164 -25.05 18.85 -51.00
N THR A 165 -24.67 18.46 -52.20
CA THR A 165 -23.38 17.77 -52.42
C THR A 165 -22.21 18.68 -52.04
N ALA A 166 -22.26 19.98 -52.41
CA ALA A 166 -21.21 20.91 -52.05
C ALA A 166 -21.15 21.17 -50.52
N PHE A 167 -22.28 21.20 -49.84
CA PHE A 167 -22.34 21.32 -48.38
C PHE A 167 -21.76 20.09 -47.70
N GLU A 168 -22.13 18.89 -48.14
CA GLU A 168 -21.62 17.63 -47.53
C GLU A 168 -20.10 17.51 -47.72
N ASP A 169 -19.53 17.86 -48.87
CA ASP A 169 -18.10 17.86 -49.13
C ASP A 169 -17.36 18.78 -48.13
N VAL A 170 -17.83 20.00 -47.96
CA VAL A 170 -17.21 20.98 -47.05
C VAL A 170 -17.39 20.58 -45.59
N ARG A 171 -18.55 19.99 -45.24
CA ARG A 171 -18.80 19.47 -43.88
C ARG A 171 -17.79 18.37 -43.49
N ILE A 172 -17.57 17.43 -44.42
CA ILE A 172 -16.58 16.38 -44.22
C ILE A 172 -15.18 16.97 -43.99
N ARG A 173 -14.77 17.93 -44.77
CA ARG A 173 -13.46 18.60 -44.63
C ARG A 173 -13.34 19.33 -43.29
N TYR A 174 -14.39 19.99 -42.83
CA TYR A 174 -14.46 20.67 -41.54
C TYR A 174 -14.34 19.64 -40.40
N ASP A 175 -15.10 18.54 -40.47
CA ASP A 175 -15.06 17.48 -39.45
C ASP A 175 -13.68 16.82 -39.39
N VAL A 176 -13.05 16.54 -40.52
CA VAL A 176 -11.69 15.97 -40.58
C VAL A 176 -10.66 16.91 -39.95
N ALA A 177 -10.72 18.21 -40.29
CA ALA A 177 -9.82 19.22 -39.73
C ALA A 177 -10.00 19.34 -38.20
N ARG A 178 -11.23 19.27 -37.71
CA ARG A 178 -11.57 19.29 -36.28
C ARG A 178 -11.02 18.06 -35.59
N GLN A 179 -11.19 16.84 -36.16
CA GLN A 179 -10.67 15.61 -35.59
C GLN A 179 -9.14 15.62 -35.51
N LYS A 180 -8.46 16.23 -36.49
CA LYS A 180 -7.00 16.37 -36.44
C LYS A 180 -6.56 17.22 -35.23
N LEU A 181 -7.28 18.26 -34.85
CA LEU A 181 -6.98 19.07 -33.66
C LEU A 181 -7.19 18.26 -32.35
N PHE A 182 -8.24 17.44 -32.28
CA PHE A 182 -8.43 16.55 -31.14
C PHE A 182 -7.28 15.54 -31.00
N ALA A 183 -6.81 14.97 -32.13
CA ALA A 183 -5.67 14.05 -32.12
C ALA A 183 -4.37 14.72 -31.64
N LEU A 184 -4.21 16.03 -31.86
CA LEU A 184 -3.11 16.82 -31.34
C LEU A 184 -3.31 17.25 -29.88
N GLY A 185 -4.42 16.85 -29.22
CA GLY A 185 -4.69 17.07 -27.81
C GLY A 185 -5.37 18.39 -27.47
N LEU A 186 -5.97 19.10 -28.45
CA LEU A 186 -6.77 20.27 -28.15
C LEU A 186 -8.15 19.86 -27.63
N THR A 187 -8.65 20.59 -26.64
CA THR A 187 -10.01 20.42 -26.12
C THR A 187 -11.05 21.09 -26.99
N SER A 188 -12.34 20.71 -26.84
CA SER A 188 -13.45 21.36 -27.56
C SER A 188 -13.47 22.90 -27.36
N ASP A 189 -13.22 23.35 -26.12
CA ASP A 189 -13.23 24.77 -25.77
C ASP A 189 -12.06 25.53 -26.43
N GLN A 190 -10.88 24.91 -26.48
CA GLN A 190 -9.72 25.46 -27.17
C GLN A 190 -9.99 25.61 -28.68
N ILE A 191 -10.61 24.59 -29.30
CA ILE A 191 -10.97 24.62 -30.72
C ILE A 191 -12.03 25.72 -31.01
N ALA A 192 -13.03 25.82 -30.13
CA ALA A 192 -14.07 26.85 -30.28
C ALA A 192 -13.52 28.29 -30.17
N ALA A 193 -12.49 28.48 -29.35
CA ALA A 193 -11.84 29.77 -29.12
C ALA A 193 -10.85 30.17 -30.24
N LEU A 194 -10.42 29.27 -31.13
CA LEU A 194 -9.42 29.51 -32.17
C LEU A 194 -9.73 30.73 -33.06
N PRO A 195 -11.00 30.99 -33.48
CA PRO A 195 -11.29 32.13 -34.33
C PRO A 195 -11.05 33.51 -33.71
N GLN A 196 -11.02 33.61 -32.39
CA GLN A 196 -10.75 34.83 -31.65
C GLN A 196 -9.29 34.99 -31.26
N GLN A 197 -8.45 33.97 -31.50
CA GLN A 197 -7.02 34.00 -31.12
C GLN A 197 -6.18 34.77 -32.12
N PRO A 198 -5.11 35.47 -31.66
CA PRO A 198 -4.14 36.10 -32.54
C PRO A 198 -3.43 35.06 -33.43
N VAL A 199 -3.08 35.42 -34.65
CA VAL A 199 -2.44 34.52 -35.62
C VAL A 199 -1.10 33.98 -35.09
N GLU A 200 -0.37 34.80 -34.34
CA GLU A 200 0.92 34.44 -33.71
C GLU A 200 0.79 33.31 -32.71
N SER A 201 -0.38 33.15 -32.10
CA SER A 201 -0.65 32.08 -31.12
C SER A 201 -0.99 30.74 -31.75
N LEU A 202 -1.24 30.69 -33.07
CA LEU A 202 -1.63 29.45 -33.76
C LEU A 202 -0.51 28.37 -33.68
N ARG A 203 0.75 28.81 -33.64
CA ARG A 203 1.90 27.88 -33.51
C ARG A 203 2.10 27.34 -32.08
N LEU A 204 1.43 27.94 -31.09
CA LEU A 204 1.61 27.61 -29.68
C LEU A 204 0.60 26.55 -29.22
N GLN A 205 1.10 25.58 -28.50
CA GLN A 205 0.30 24.56 -27.83
C GLN A 205 0.62 24.57 -26.34
N GLU A 206 -0.41 24.68 -25.52
CA GLU A 206 -0.27 24.57 -24.07
C GLU A 206 -0.25 23.11 -23.63
N LEU A 207 0.77 22.75 -22.87
CA LEU A 207 0.85 21.48 -22.16
C LEU A 207 0.27 21.68 -20.77
N ARG A 208 -0.82 20.98 -20.46
CA ARG A 208 -1.57 21.16 -19.23
C ARG A 208 -1.45 19.95 -18.30
N ALA A 209 -1.57 20.19 -17.00
CA ALA A 209 -1.61 19.17 -15.97
C ALA A 209 -2.91 18.34 -16.09
N PRO A 210 -2.84 17.02 -16.24
CA PRO A 210 -4.02 16.14 -16.32
C PRO A 210 -4.65 15.87 -14.95
N MET A 211 -3.96 16.20 -13.85
CA MET A 211 -4.41 16.02 -12.48
C MET A 211 -3.78 17.06 -11.56
N SER A 212 -4.36 17.25 -10.40
CA SER A 212 -3.76 18.03 -9.32
C SER A 212 -2.69 17.23 -8.59
N GLY A 213 -1.62 17.91 -8.15
CA GLY A 213 -0.51 17.26 -7.44
C GLY A 213 0.72 18.15 -7.38
N ARG A 214 1.87 17.53 -7.09
CA ARG A 214 3.15 18.20 -7.06
C ARG A 214 4.05 17.70 -8.19
N ILE A 215 4.78 18.59 -8.84
CA ILE A 215 5.76 18.21 -9.88
C ILE A 215 6.94 17.51 -9.20
N ALA A 216 7.01 16.19 -9.37
CA ALA A 216 8.07 15.34 -8.84
C ALA A 216 9.30 15.30 -9.76
N GLU A 217 9.08 15.39 -11.09
CA GLU A 217 10.16 15.44 -12.06
C GLU A 217 9.84 16.43 -13.17
N ARG A 218 10.87 17.13 -13.64
CA ARG A 218 10.86 18.00 -14.81
C ARG A 218 12.04 17.62 -15.71
N ARG A 219 11.74 17.12 -16.89
CA ARG A 219 12.73 16.62 -17.86
C ARG A 219 12.80 17.50 -19.12
N VAL A 220 12.44 18.76 -18.99
CA VAL A 220 12.34 19.72 -20.09
C VAL A 220 12.89 21.08 -19.69
N ASP A 221 13.61 21.72 -20.62
CA ASP A 221 14.16 23.04 -20.47
C ASP A 221 13.68 23.97 -21.61
N LEU A 222 13.82 25.27 -21.40
CA LEU A 222 13.52 26.26 -22.43
C LEU A 222 14.37 26.03 -23.69
N GLY A 223 13.75 26.00 -24.84
CA GLY A 223 14.42 25.74 -26.13
C GLY A 223 14.64 24.26 -26.43
N SER A 224 14.26 23.33 -25.54
CA SER A 224 14.35 21.90 -25.80
C SER A 224 13.47 21.48 -26.97
N LEU A 225 14.01 20.64 -27.86
CA LEU A 225 13.22 19.98 -28.90
C LEU A 225 12.52 18.76 -28.30
N VAL A 226 11.20 18.66 -28.49
CA VAL A 226 10.36 17.61 -27.91
C VAL A 226 9.55 16.87 -28.99
N GLY A 227 9.07 15.67 -28.69
CA GLY A 227 8.20 14.90 -29.59
C GLY A 227 8.92 14.24 -30.75
N ARG A 228 10.22 13.92 -30.63
CA ARG A 228 10.96 13.19 -31.66
C ARG A 228 10.29 11.84 -31.93
N GLU A 229 10.14 11.50 -33.20
CA GLU A 229 9.53 10.26 -33.66
C GLU A 229 10.19 9.03 -32.98
N GLY A 230 9.39 8.16 -32.37
CA GLY A 230 9.87 6.96 -31.66
C GLY A 230 10.34 7.16 -30.21
N GLN A 231 10.27 8.35 -29.64
CA GLN A 231 10.55 8.60 -28.23
C GLN A 231 9.33 9.21 -27.53
N GLU A 232 8.83 8.53 -26.48
CA GLU A 232 7.91 9.16 -25.53
C GLU A 232 8.69 10.20 -24.73
N SER A 233 8.48 11.47 -25.06
CA SER A 233 9.09 12.57 -24.31
C SER A 233 8.22 12.89 -23.09
N GLU A 234 8.40 12.15 -21.99
CA GLU A 234 7.84 12.52 -20.69
C GLU A 234 8.51 13.82 -20.23
N LEU A 235 7.76 14.91 -20.19
CA LEU A 235 8.29 16.22 -19.83
C LEU A 235 8.13 16.53 -18.33
N PHE A 236 7.04 16.09 -17.74
CA PHE A 236 6.75 16.27 -16.32
C PHE A 236 6.19 14.98 -15.72
N VAL A 237 6.51 14.73 -14.45
CA VAL A 237 5.85 13.73 -13.62
C VAL A 237 5.16 14.46 -12.47
N ILE A 238 3.86 14.31 -12.38
CA ILE A 238 3.01 14.90 -11.33
C ILE A 238 2.60 13.78 -10.40
N VAL A 239 2.78 13.98 -9.09
CA VAL A 239 2.43 13.00 -8.05
C VAL A 239 1.52 13.67 -7.02
N ASP A 240 0.39 13.03 -6.74
CA ASP A 240 -0.41 13.31 -5.55
C ASP A 240 -0.05 12.28 -4.47
N SER A 241 0.69 12.72 -3.47
CA SER A 241 1.15 11.87 -2.36
C SER A 241 0.20 11.86 -1.16
N SER A 242 -1.03 12.34 -1.28
CA SER A 242 -2.04 12.28 -0.21
C SER A 242 -2.47 10.85 0.13
N VAL A 243 -2.33 9.93 -0.83
CA VAL A 243 -2.43 8.49 -0.65
C VAL A 243 -1.24 7.85 -1.33
N VAL A 244 -0.58 6.94 -0.66
CA VAL A 244 0.56 6.18 -1.19
C VAL A 244 0.29 4.69 -1.09
N TRP A 245 1.05 3.91 -1.82
CA TRP A 245 1.03 2.46 -1.70
C TRP A 245 2.26 1.96 -0.96
N ALA A 246 2.05 0.95 -0.12
CA ALA A 246 3.13 0.15 0.45
C ALA A 246 3.20 -1.16 -0.33
N GLU A 247 4.30 -1.37 -1.05
CA GLU A 247 4.62 -2.65 -1.67
C GLU A 247 5.37 -3.52 -0.67
N LEU A 248 4.77 -4.64 -0.29
CA LEU A 248 5.27 -5.55 0.72
C LEU A 248 5.73 -6.85 0.07
N ALA A 249 6.83 -7.39 0.55
CA ALA A 249 7.43 -8.63 0.06
C ALA A 249 7.08 -9.80 1.00
N LEU A 250 5.98 -10.49 0.72
CA LEU A 250 5.43 -11.56 1.56
C LEU A 250 6.01 -12.93 1.18
N ALA A 251 6.42 -13.72 2.20
CA ALA A 251 6.86 -15.08 1.98
C ALA A 251 5.70 -15.98 1.50
N SER A 252 5.98 -16.91 0.60
CA SER A 252 4.96 -17.80 0.05
C SER A 252 4.26 -18.67 1.12
N ALA A 253 4.96 -19.00 2.22
CA ALA A 253 4.39 -19.74 3.34
C ALA A 253 3.28 -18.97 4.08
N ASP A 254 3.32 -17.64 4.03
CA ASP A 254 2.40 -16.76 4.75
C ASP A 254 1.19 -16.31 3.89
N LEU A 255 1.16 -16.68 2.60
CA LEU A 255 0.11 -16.26 1.66
C LEU A 255 -1.30 -16.65 2.13
N ALA A 256 -1.45 -17.82 2.75
CA ALA A 256 -2.75 -18.29 3.24
C ALA A 256 -3.32 -17.44 4.39
N ALA A 257 -2.47 -16.64 5.03
CA ALA A 257 -2.84 -15.78 6.16
C ALA A 257 -3.17 -14.35 5.76
N VAL A 258 -3.00 -13.98 4.48
CA VAL A 258 -3.16 -12.61 3.98
C VAL A 258 -4.26 -12.56 2.93
N SER A 259 -5.15 -11.59 3.06
CA SER A 259 -6.29 -11.40 2.15
C SER A 259 -6.46 -9.95 1.75
N GLU A 260 -7.03 -9.73 0.58
CA GLU A 260 -7.46 -8.41 0.14
C GLU A 260 -8.54 -7.84 1.07
N GLY A 261 -8.52 -6.54 1.32
CA GLY A 261 -9.38 -5.86 2.28
C GLY A 261 -8.94 -5.96 3.74
N GLN A 262 -7.88 -6.73 4.05
CA GLN A 262 -7.37 -6.88 5.41
C GLN A 262 -6.71 -5.59 5.90
N LYS A 263 -7.02 -5.19 7.14
CA LYS A 263 -6.40 -4.05 7.82
C LYS A 263 -5.04 -4.45 8.39
N ILE A 264 -4.06 -3.64 8.13
CA ILE A 264 -2.68 -3.81 8.59
C ILE A 264 -2.15 -2.51 9.18
N THR A 265 -0.97 -2.55 9.79
CA THR A 265 -0.27 -1.35 10.25
C THR A 265 1.09 -1.24 9.59
N ILE A 266 1.47 -0.02 9.21
CA ILE A 266 2.76 0.30 8.57
C ILE A 266 3.60 1.10 9.55
N GLY A 267 4.75 0.56 9.92
CA GLY A 267 5.77 1.22 10.73
C GLY A 267 6.88 1.79 9.86
N ILE A 268 7.30 3.04 10.16
CA ILE A 268 8.40 3.73 9.47
C ILE A 268 9.71 3.60 10.27
N GLY A 269 9.59 3.41 11.59
CA GLY A 269 10.72 3.30 12.51
C GLY A 269 10.23 3.13 13.95
N PRO A 270 11.16 2.89 14.90
CA PRO A 270 10.81 2.55 16.28
C PRO A 270 10.14 3.69 17.07
N GLU A 271 10.35 4.94 16.67
CA GLU A 271 9.85 6.12 17.37
C GLU A 271 8.56 6.71 16.76
N THR A 272 8.06 6.10 15.69
CA THR A 272 6.88 6.63 14.97
C THR A 272 5.70 5.71 15.19
N ASP A 273 4.54 6.29 15.52
CA ASP A 273 3.30 5.52 15.63
C ASP A 273 2.96 4.82 14.30
N PRO A 274 2.59 3.54 14.35
CA PRO A 274 2.23 2.80 13.15
C PRO A 274 0.98 3.40 12.48
N LEU A 275 1.04 3.56 11.17
CA LEU A 275 -0.06 4.09 10.36
C LEU A 275 -0.99 2.95 9.90
N PRO A 276 -2.30 3.15 9.94
CA PRO A 276 -3.26 2.17 9.43
C PRO A 276 -3.18 2.11 7.90
N ALA A 277 -3.29 0.89 7.37
CA ALA A 277 -3.32 0.62 5.93
C ALA A 277 -4.28 -0.52 5.61
N ASN A 278 -4.71 -0.59 4.36
CA ASN A 278 -5.59 -1.65 3.87
C ASN A 278 -4.93 -2.37 2.69
N ILE A 279 -4.89 -3.70 2.73
CA ILE A 279 -4.40 -4.51 1.62
C ILE A 279 -5.39 -4.38 0.46
N MET A 280 -4.93 -3.88 -0.67
CA MET A 280 -5.72 -3.72 -1.89
C MET A 280 -5.55 -4.89 -2.85
N PHE A 281 -4.36 -5.47 -2.88
CA PHE A 281 -4.00 -6.48 -3.86
C PHE A 281 -2.97 -7.45 -3.31
N VAL A 282 -3.20 -8.73 -3.56
CA VAL A 282 -2.24 -9.82 -3.30
C VAL A 282 -1.92 -10.47 -4.64
N SER A 283 -0.65 -10.40 -5.05
CA SER A 283 -0.24 -10.93 -6.35
C SER A 283 -0.46 -12.45 -6.44
N PRO A 284 -1.13 -12.94 -7.50
CA PRO A 284 -1.23 -14.37 -7.77
C PRO A 284 0.09 -14.97 -8.29
N LEU A 285 1.05 -14.11 -8.64
CA LEU A 285 2.35 -14.51 -9.15
C LEU A 285 3.43 -14.22 -8.10
N LEU A 286 4.33 -15.17 -7.93
CA LEU A 286 5.55 -14.95 -7.15
C LEU A 286 6.63 -14.35 -8.03
N ASP A 287 7.43 -13.47 -7.46
CA ASP A 287 8.65 -12.98 -8.09
C ASP A 287 9.58 -14.15 -8.40
N LYS A 288 10.16 -14.14 -9.59
CA LYS A 288 10.93 -15.29 -10.09
C LYS A 288 12.25 -15.51 -9.35
N ASP A 289 12.87 -14.42 -8.90
CA ASP A 289 14.19 -14.44 -8.29
C ASP A 289 14.10 -14.60 -6.77
N THR A 290 13.21 -13.84 -6.12
CA THR A 290 13.07 -13.82 -4.66
C THR A 290 12.07 -14.85 -4.13
N ARG A 291 11.15 -15.36 -4.97
CA ARG A 291 10.05 -16.26 -4.59
C ARG A 291 9.05 -15.63 -3.58
N LEU A 292 9.05 -14.33 -3.46
CA LEU A 292 8.13 -13.58 -2.61
C LEU A 292 6.87 -13.17 -3.40
N ALA A 293 5.75 -13.09 -2.71
CA ALA A 293 4.53 -12.51 -3.25
C ALA A 293 4.52 -11.00 -3.03
N ARG A 294 4.16 -10.26 -4.06
CA ARG A 294 3.94 -8.82 -3.96
C ARG A 294 2.55 -8.57 -3.36
N VAL A 295 2.51 -7.87 -2.24
CA VAL A 295 1.28 -7.39 -1.62
C VAL A 295 1.27 -5.86 -1.66
N VAL A 296 0.17 -5.27 -2.10
CA VAL A 296 0.02 -3.81 -2.19
C VAL A 296 -1.03 -3.37 -1.18
N ALA A 297 -0.64 -2.44 -0.31
CA ALA A 297 -1.55 -1.83 0.65
C ALA A 297 -1.66 -0.32 0.40
N SER A 298 -2.87 0.22 0.51
CA SER A 298 -3.14 1.65 0.47
C SER A 298 -2.95 2.27 1.85
N VAL A 299 -2.24 3.39 1.89
CA VAL A 299 -1.97 4.15 3.12
C VAL A 299 -2.38 5.60 2.90
N ASP A 300 -3.26 6.12 3.75
CA ASP A 300 -3.61 7.53 3.76
C ASP A 300 -2.43 8.34 4.30
N ASN A 301 -2.06 9.41 3.59
CA ASN A 301 -0.88 10.22 3.88
C ASN A 301 -1.17 11.72 3.80
N PRO A 302 -2.18 12.24 4.53
CA PRO A 302 -2.59 13.64 4.43
C PRO A 302 -1.50 14.62 4.89
N ALA A 303 -0.62 14.21 5.78
CA ALA A 303 0.51 15.01 6.25
C ALA A 303 1.77 14.89 5.36
N HIS A 304 1.71 14.10 4.27
CA HIS A 304 2.83 13.84 3.35
C HIS A 304 4.13 13.36 4.04
N VAL A 305 4.01 12.64 5.16
CA VAL A 305 5.12 12.08 5.92
C VAL A 305 5.76 10.92 5.16
N LEU A 306 4.92 10.06 4.57
CA LEU A 306 5.38 8.96 3.72
C LEU A 306 5.79 9.49 2.35
N ARG A 307 7.04 9.21 1.98
CA ARG A 307 7.56 9.58 0.66
C ARG A 307 7.87 8.33 -0.14
N PRO A 308 7.50 8.27 -1.42
CA PRO A 308 7.93 7.20 -2.31
C PRO A 308 9.45 6.98 -2.24
N GLY A 309 9.85 5.70 -2.14
CA GLY A 309 11.23 5.29 -1.92
C GLY A 309 11.60 4.99 -0.46
N MET A 310 10.75 5.34 0.53
CA MET A 310 10.98 4.99 1.93
C MET A 310 10.76 3.50 2.18
N PHE A 311 11.65 2.88 2.96
CA PHE A 311 11.43 1.53 3.48
C PHE A 311 10.50 1.56 4.67
N VAL A 312 9.66 0.55 4.76
CA VAL A 312 8.66 0.39 5.82
C VAL A 312 8.55 -1.06 6.25
N THR A 313 7.96 -1.26 7.42
CA THR A 313 7.64 -2.59 7.92
C THR A 313 6.13 -2.67 8.14
N ALA A 314 5.49 -3.67 7.55
CA ALA A 314 4.08 -3.95 7.76
C ALA A 314 3.88 -5.03 8.83
N GLU A 315 2.94 -4.81 9.73
CA GLU A 315 2.44 -5.83 10.65
C GLU A 315 1.05 -6.27 10.19
N ILE A 316 0.94 -7.53 9.79
CA ILE A 316 -0.27 -8.14 9.27
C ILE A 316 -0.85 -9.07 10.34
N PRO A 317 -1.95 -8.76 11.00
CA PRO A 317 -2.60 -9.65 11.95
C PRO A 317 -3.27 -10.80 11.18
N PHE A 318 -2.96 -12.05 11.52
CA PHE A 318 -3.51 -13.20 10.78
C PHE A 318 -4.28 -14.20 11.63
N GLN A 319 -4.05 -14.24 12.94
CA GLN A 319 -4.74 -15.17 13.83
C GLN A 319 -5.00 -14.51 15.17
N GLN A 320 -6.23 -14.62 15.64
CA GLN A 320 -6.58 -14.28 17.01
C GLN A 320 -6.78 -15.58 17.78
N VAL A 321 -6.04 -15.73 18.87
CA VAL A 321 -6.13 -16.90 19.73
C VAL A 321 -6.60 -16.46 21.10
N LYS A 322 -7.68 -17.06 21.58
CA LYS A 322 -8.18 -16.81 22.91
C LYS A 322 -7.21 -17.40 23.95
N ALA A 323 -6.87 -16.61 24.95
CA ALA A 323 -6.10 -17.04 26.12
C ALA A 323 -6.93 -16.75 27.39
N ASP A 324 -6.88 -17.67 28.34
CA ASP A 324 -7.69 -17.56 29.57
C ASP A 324 -7.17 -16.45 30.49
N VAL A 325 -5.85 -16.23 30.49
CA VAL A 325 -5.21 -15.15 31.23
C VAL A 325 -4.20 -14.44 30.33
N VAL A 326 -4.36 -13.14 30.15
CA VAL A 326 -3.47 -12.27 29.37
C VAL A 326 -2.97 -11.15 30.25
N VAL A 327 -1.66 -10.90 30.22
CA VAL A 327 -1.02 -9.82 30.97
C VAL A 327 -0.19 -8.93 30.05
N PRO A 328 -0.16 -7.61 30.25
CA PRO A 328 0.71 -6.73 29.48
C PRO A 328 2.19 -7.08 29.68
N LYS A 329 3.01 -6.96 28.64
CA LYS A 329 4.47 -7.18 28.73
C LYS A 329 5.12 -6.31 29.83
N THR A 330 4.58 -5.11 30.07
CA THR A 330 5.05 -4.20 31.11
C THR A 330 4.83 -4.73 32.54
N ALA A 331 3.88 -5.64 32.73
CA ALA A 331 3.62 -6.27 34.04
C ALA A 331 4.62 -7.38 34.39
N VAL A 332 5.22 -8.02 33.37
CA VAL A 332 6.10 -9.15 33.56
C VAL A 332 7.53 -8.70 33.83
N GLN A 333 8.10 -9.19 34.92
CA GLN A 333 9.48 -8.96 35.30
C GLN A 333 10.22 -10.30 35.42
N SER A 334 11.54 -10.28 35.20
CA SER A 334 12.38 -11.43 35.46
C SER A 334 12.96 -11.34 36.87
N ILE A 335 12.60 -12.28 37.75
CA ILE A 335 13.11 -12.40 39.13
C ILE A 335 13.80 -13.75 39.21
N GLU A 336 15.04 -13.78 39.64
CA GLU A 336 15.87 -14.99 39.71
C GLU A 336 15.88 -15.88 38.42
N GLY A 337 15.84 -15.21 37.27
CA GLY A 337 15.80 -15.89 35.96
C GLY A 337 14.45 -16.49 35.57
N ARG A 338 13.38 -16.27 36.35
CA ARG A 338 12.02 -16.70 36.06
C ARG A 338 11.09 -15.54 35.84
N SER A 339 10.07 -15.70 35.00
CA SER A 339 9.03 -14.70 34.79
C SER A 339 8.15 -14.61 36.03
N ALA A 340 7.87 -13.38 36.47
CA ALA A 340 7.01 -13.08 37.60
C ALA A 340 6.18 -11.83 37.36
N VAL A 341 5.04 -11.73 38.02
CA VAL A 341 4.19 -10.51 38.10
C VAL A 341 4.05 -10.08 39.55
N PHE A 342 3.76 -8.82 39.80
CA PHE A 342 3.49 -8.32 41.15
C PHE A 342 1.98 -8.24 41.34
N ILE A 343 1.44 -9.02 42.27
CA ILE A 343 0.03 -9.00 42.64
C ILE A 343 -0.18 -7.97 43.74
N ARG A 344 -1.23 -7.18 43.63
CA ARG A 344 -1.64 -6.21 44.65
C ARG A 344 -2.29 -6.95 45.79
N THR A 345 -1.75 -6.76 47.00
CA THR A 345 -2.32 -7.25 48.26
C THR A 345 -2.81 -6.07 49.14
N SER A 346 -3.46 -6.34 50.25
CA SER A 346 -3.86 -5.31 51.21
C SER A 346 -2.69 -4.55 51.85
N THR A 347 -1.50 -5.16 51.86
CA THR A 347 -0.29 -4.63 52.52
C THR A 347 0.79 -4.16 51.55
N GLY A 348 0.60 -4.32 50.25
CA GLY A 348 1.62 -3.96 49.26
C GLY A 348 1.52 -4.73 47.98
N PHE A 349 2.64 -5.26 47.51
CA PHE A 349 2.74 -6.11 46.33
C PHE A 349 3.53 -7.38 46.65
N GLU A 350 3.08 -8.49 46.09
CA GLU A 350 3.78 -9.79 46.21
C GLU A 350 4.23 -10.27 44.86
N PRO A 351 5.49 -10.68 44.70
CA PRO A 351 5.97 -11.30 43.46
C PRO A 351 5.38 -12.71 43.34
N ARG A 352 4.70 -12.96 42.21
CA ARG A 352 4.18 -14.31 41.90
C ARG A 352 4.84 -14.83 40.65
N LYS A 353 5.50 -15.99 40.77
CA LYS A 353 6.13 -16.71 39.66
C LYS A 353 5.04 -17.17 38.71
N ILE A 354 5.22 -16.91 37.40
CA ILE A 354 4.29 -17.32 36.36
C ILE A 354 5.00 -18.08 35.26
N VAL A 355 4.22 -18.88 34.54
CA VAL A 355 4.68 -19.50 33.29
C VAL A 355 3.98 -18.80 32.14
N THR A 356 4.78 -18.14 31.29
CA THR A 356 4.28 -17.50 30.10
C THR A 356 4.15 -18.50 28.95
N GLY A 357 3.09 -18.39 28.16
CA GLY A 357 2.83 -19.17 26.97
C GLY A 357 3.07 -18.35 25.70
N ARG A 358 2.02 -18.24 24.89
CA ARG A 358 2.03 -17.45 23.64
C ARG A 358 2.13 -15.97 23.96
N GLU A 359 2.69 -15.22 23.01
CA GLU A 359 2.80 -13.77 23.14
C GLU A 359 2.37 -13.06 21.86
N ASP A 360 2.01 -11.79 22.01
CA ASP A 360 1.88 -10.84 20.91
C ASP A 360 2.79 -9.61 21.14
N SER A 361 2.61 -8.55 20.35
CA SER A 361 3.44 -7.33 20.48
C SER A 361 3.30 -6.62 21.85
N ARG A 362 2.19 -6.82 22.57
CA ARG A 362 1.86 -6.06 23.78
C ARG A 362 1.69 -6.94 25.02
N SER A 363 1.39 -8.23 24.86
CA SER A 363 0.90 -9.08 25.94
C SER A 363 1.51 -10.48 25.88
N PHE A 364 1.54 -11.12 27.07
CA PHE A 364 1.82 -12.54 27.25
C PHE A 364 0.55 -13.28 27.68
N GLU A 365 0.39 -14.49 27.21
CA GLU A 365 -0.47 -15.48 27.83
C GLU A 365 0.20 -16.01 29.08
N VAL A 366 -0.55 -16.17 30.15
CA VAL A 366 -0.09 -16.87 31.35
C VAL A 366 -0.78 -18.22 31.39
N THR A 367 0.03 -19.32 31.36
CA THR A 367 -0.46 -20.68 31.34
C THR A 367 -0.57 -21.27 32.76
N SER A 368 0.18 -20.74 33.72
CA SER A 368 0.05 -21.09 35.11
C SER A 368 0.65 -20.03 36.05
N GLY A 369 0.21 -20.03 37.30
CA GLY A 369 0.69 -19.11 38.35
C GLY A 369 -0.12 -17.83 38.52
N LEU A 370 -1.18 -17.59 37.71
CA LEU A 370 -2.05 -16.43 37.84
C LEU A 370 -3.47 -16.81 37.42
N ASP A 371 -4.45 -16.33 38.18
CA ASP A 371 -5.86 -16.55 37.91
C ASP A 371 -6.51 -15.29 37.27
N ALA A 372 -7.60 -15.52 36.53
CA ALA A 372 -8.40 -14.42 36.01
C ALA A 372 -9.07 -13.68 37.18
N GLY A 373 -8.88 -12.35 37.23
CA GLY A 373 -9.36 -11.50 38.32
C GLY A 373 -8.25 -11.05 39.28
N ASP A 374 -7.06 -11.66 39.25
CA ASP A 374 -5.93 -11.25 40.09
C ASP A 374 -5.51 -9.80 39.75
N PRO A 375 -5.39 -8.91 40.75
CA PRO A 375 -4.99 -7.52 40.54
C PRO A 375 -3.46 -7.44 40.38
N ILE A 376 -2.95 -7.18 39.19
CA ILE A 376 -1.52 -7.12 38.90
C ILE A 376 -1.04 -5.68 38.64
N ALA A 377 0.20 -5.38 39.02
CA ALA A 377 0.87 -4.15 38.66
C ALA A 377 1.24 -4.14 37.16
N THR A 378 0.87 -3.08 36.44
CA THR A 378 1.11 -2.94 35.00
C THR A 378 2.05 -1.80 34.64
N SER A 379 2.31 -0.87 35.56
CA SER A 379 3.28 0.23 35.38
C SER A 379 4.22 0.31 36.60
N ASN A 380 5.43 0.85 36.36
CA ASN A 380 6.50 1.00 37.34
C ASN A 380 6.92 -0.31 38.05
N THR A 381 6.67 -1.46 37.43
CA THR A 381 6.99 -2.78 37.96
C THR A 381 8.48 -2.98 38.21
N PHE A 382 9.35 -2.26 37.50
CA PHE A 382 10.79 -2.25 37.74
C PHE A 382 11.15 -1.70 39.13
N VAL A 383 10.41 -0.71 39.64
CA VAL A 383 10.63 -0.16 41.02
C VAL A 383 10.33 -1.22 42.07
N LEU A 384 9.24 -1.99 41.87
CA LEU A 384 8.89 -3.10 42.76
C LEU A 384 9.99 -4.18 42.75
N LYS A 385 10.53 -4.51 41.58
CA LYS A 385 11.66 -5.43 41.49
C LYS A 385 12.90 -4.93 42.21
N ALA A 386 13.21 -3.62 42.11
CA ALA A 386 14.37 -3.03 42.80
C ALA A 386 14.22 -3.02 44.30
N ASP A 387 13.00 -2.78 44.80
CA ASP A 387 12.71 -2.81 46.26
C ASP A 387 12.77 -4.25 46.82
N LEU A 388 12.31 -5.24 46.05
CA LEU A 388 12.44 -6.66 46.43
C LEU A 388 13.92 -7.05 46.65
N GLY A 389 14.80 -6.70 45.68
CA GLY A 389 16.24 -7.00 45.78
C GLY A 389 16.96 -6.26 46.93
N ARG A 390 16.45 -5.09 47.38
CA ARG A 390 16.98 -4.42 48.57
C ARG A 390 16.58 -5.11 49.86
N GLY A 391 15.35 -5.67 49.93
CA GLY A 391 14.88 -6.45 51.05
C GLY A 391 15.72 -7.68 51.29
N GLU A 392 16.02 -8.44 50.24
CA GLU A 392 16.86 -9.65 50.30
C GLU A 392 18.30 -9.37 50.77
N ALA A 393 18.90 -8.23 50.30
CA ALA A 393 20.23 -7.83 50.69
C ALA A 393 20.33 -7.40 52.19
N SER A 394 19.22 -6.96 52.78
CA SER A 394 19.16 -6.57 54.22
C SER A 394 18.96 -7.71 55.17
N HIS A 395 18.53 -8.87 54.72
CA HIS A 395 18.39 -10.11 55.52
C HIS A 395 19.59 -11.03 55.45
N ALA A 396 20.59 -10.74 54.58
CA ALA A 396 21.82 -11.52 54.41
C ALA A 396 23.02 -11.07 55.29
N HIS A 397 22.79 -10.19 56.28
CA HIS A 397 23.81 -9.74 57.24
C HIS A 397 23.48 -10.12 58.67
#